data_406c881f79627d642fe36e5d697da0de
#
_entry.id   406c881f79627d642fe36e5d697da0de
#
_cell.length_a   1.000
_cell.length_b   1.000
_cell.length_c   1.000
_cell.angle_alpha   90.00
_cell.angle_beta   90.00
_cell.angle_gamma   90.00
#
_symmetry.space_group_name_H-M   'P 1'
#
loop_
_entity.id
_entity.type
_entity.pdbx_description
1 polymer ?
#
loop_
_entity_poly.entity_id
_entity_poly.type
_entity_poly.pdbx_seq_one_letter_code
_entity_poly.pdbx_strand_id
1 'polypeptide(L)'
;MKNTLIALLLGSAALATSAETVGDVSTTFKLLSPNDKVVVDVFDDPEVDGVSCYLSHAKTGGYAGALGLAEDTSDAAVACRQVGPISFKGKIDKQDEVFNARSSFLFKHVRVVRMVDVKRNTLVYLVYSDKIIDGSPKNNVTAV
;
A
#
# COMPACT_ATOMS: atom_id res chain seq x y z
N MET A 1 -6.01 -49.53 22.26
CA MET A 1 -5.57 -48.18 22.64
C MET A 1 -5.41 -47.41 21.37
N LYS A 2 -6.35 -46.50 21.07
CA LYS A 2 -6.30 -45.66 19.85
C LYS A 2 -5.73 -44.30 20.23
N ASN A 3 -4.50 -44.02 19.83
CA ASN A 3 -3.88 -42.73 19.98
C ASN A 3 -4.39 -41.79 18.87
N THR A 4 -5.26 -40.88 19.20
CA THR A 4 -5.73 -39.83 18.32
C THR A 4 -4.73 -38.67 18.42
N LEU A 5 -3.86 -38.54 17.42
CA LEU A 5 -3.01 -37.34 17.24
C LEU A 5 -3.89 -36.20 16.74
N ILE A 6 -4.16 -35.24 17.61
CA ILE A 6 -4.76 -33.97 17.23
C ILE A 6 -3.65 -33.08 16.67
N ALA A 7 -3.59 -32.95 15.34
CA ALA A 7 -2.74 -31.97 14.69
C ALA A 7 -3.32 -30.58 14.89
N LEU A 8 -2.67 -29.77 15.71
CA LEU A 8 -2.97 -28.37 15.90
C LEU A 8 -2.46 -27.60 14.66
N LEU A 9 -3.35 -27.29 13.72
CA LEU A 9 -3.09 -26.38 12.63
C LEU A 9 -3.00 -24.95 13.20
N LEU A 10 -1.79 -24.48 13.47
CA LEU A 10 -1.53 -23.05 13.68
C LEU A 10 -1.72 -22.33 12.34
N GLY A 11 -2.91 -21.82 12.12
CA GLY A 11 -3.19 -20.90 11.03
C GLY A 11 -2.45 -19.60 11.27
N SER A 12 -1.42 -19.32 10.47
CA SER A 12 -0.80 -17.99 10.38
C SER A 12 -1.84 -17.04 9.82
N ALA A 13 -2.51 -16.28 10.68
CA ALA A 13 -3.34 -15.16 10.25
C ALA A 13 -2.40 -14.09 9.67
N ALA A 14 -2.33 -13.99 8.35
CA ALA A 14 -1.73 -12.83 7.70
C ALA A 14 -2.55 -11.61 8.12
N LEU A 15 -1.96 -10.73 8.91
CA LEU A 15 -2.54 -9.44 9.25
C LEU A 15 -2.57 -8.61 7.97
N ALA A 16 -3.72 -8.58 7.31
CA ALA A 16 -3.95 -7.68 6.19
C ALA A 16 -3.89 -6.25 6.73
N THR A 17 -2.87 -5.49 6.34
CA THR A 17 -2.78 -4.07 6.66
C THR A 17 -3.90 -3.35 5.93
N SER A 18 -4.86 -2.83 6.68
CA SER A 18 -5.97 -2.03 6.14
C SER A 18 -5.53 -0.58 6.06
N ALA A 19 -5.72 0.05 4.90
CA ALA A 19 -5.57 1.49 4.77
C ALA A 19 -6.85 2.19 5.17
N GLU A 20 -6.70 3.36 5.80
CA GLU A 20 -7.78 4.29 6.13
C GLU A 20 -7.68 5.52 5.24
N THR A 21 -8.79 5.96 4.66
CA THR A 21 -8.82 7.18 3.86
C THR A 21 -8.82 8.40 4.77
N VAL A 22 -7.79 9.22 4.65
CA VAL A 22 -7.67 10.51 5.35
C VAL A 22 -8.57 11.57 4.70
N GLY A 23 -8.62 11.58 3.38
CA GLY A 23 -9.44 12.50 2.61
C GLY A 23 -9.19 12.40 1.11
N ASP A 24 -9.97 13.17 0.36
CA ASP A 24 -9.80 13.26 -1.09
C ASP A 24 -10.09 14.67 -1.61
N VAL A 25 -9.59 14.97 -2.82
CA VAL A 25 -9.83 16.20 -3.55
C VAL A 25 -10.33 15.86 -4.95
N SER A 26 -11.51 16.35 -5.31
CA SER A 26 -12.04 16.21 -6.68
C SER A 26 -11.24 17.10 -7.63
N THR A 27 -10.80 16.53 -8.74
CA THR A 27 -9.99 17.22 -9.76
C THR A 27 -10.79 17.59 -11.00
N THR A 28 -11.95 16.94 -11.22
CA THR A 28 -12.87 17.24 -12.31
C THR A 28 -14.31 17.18 -11.82
N PHE A 29 -15.19 17.92 -12.51
CA PHE A 29 -16.63 17.83 -12.31
C PHE A 29 -17.27 17.01 -13.47
N LYS A 30 -18.01 15.96 -13.13
CA LYS A 30 -18.77 15.13 -14.08
C LYS A 30 -20.26 15.16 -13.70
N LEU A 31 -21.12 15.52 -14.65
CA LEU A 31 -22.55 15.73 -14.37
C LEU A 31 -23.31 14.43 -14.04
N LEU A 32 -22.92 13.31 -14.64
CA LEU A 32 -23.66 12.03 -14.57
C LEU A 32 -22.85 10.86 -14.00
N SER A 33 -21.66 11.12 -13.48
CA SER A 33 -20.79 10.09 -12.93
C SER A 33 -19.92 10.64 -11.81
N PRO A 34 -19.34 9.79 -10.94
CA PRO A 34 -18.38 10.22 -9.93
C PRO A 34 -17.21 10.98 -10.55
N ASN A 35 -16.76 12.02 -9.86
CA ASN A 35 -15.64 12.84 -10.27
C ASN A 35 -14.30 12.08 -10.20
N ASP A 36 -13.35 12.49 -11.02
CA ASP A 36 -11.95 12.11 -10.81
C ASP A 36 -11.43 12.82 -9.56
N LYS A 37 -10.60 12.15 -8.79
CA LYS A 37 -10.10 12.66 -7.52
C LYS A 37 -8.70 12.15 -7.20
N VAL A 38 -8.01 12.90 -6.36
CA VAL A 38 -6.81 12.44 -5.66
C VAL A 38 -7.23 12.03 -4.25
N VAL A 39 -6.89 10.82 -3.86
CA VAL A 39 -7.19 10.24 -2.54
C VAL A 39 -5.90 10.16 -1.74
N VAL A 40 -5.98 10.45 -0.46
CA VAL A 40 -4.90 10.22 0.50
C VAL A 40 -5.36 9.17 1.50
N ASP A 41 -4.66 8.05 1.50
CA ASP A 41 -4.83 6.97 2.46
C ASP A 41 -3.65 6.92 3.43
N VAL A 42 -3.87 6.39 4.62
CA VAL A 42 -2.85 6.12 5.61
C VAL A 42 -2.84 4.65 5.98
N PHE A 43 -1.67 4.09 6.16
CA PHE A 43 -1.48 2.76 6.73
C PHE A 43 -0.31 2.77 7.72
N ASP A 44 -0.39 1.91 8.72
CA ASP A 44 0.72 1.67 9.65
C ASP A 44 1.56 0.49 9.17
N ASP A 45 2.87 0.55 9.41
CA ASP A 45 3.72 -0.60 9.11
C ASP A 45 3.28 -1.80 9.98
N PRO A 46 2.93 -2.94 9.39
CA PRO A 46 2.38 -4.08 10.14
C PRO A 46 3.38 -4.74 11.09
N GLU A 47 4.69 -4.50 10.89
CA GLU A 47 5.76 -5.14 11.66
C GLU A 47 6.61 -4.14 12.47
N VAL A 48 6.38 -2.85 12.27
CA VAL A 48 7.12 -1.77 12.95
C VAL A 48 6.13 -0.79 13.58
N ASP A 49 6.04 -0.81 14.90
CA ASP A 49 5.24 0.19 15.62
C ASP A 49 5.89 1.57 15.52
N GLY A 50 5.07 2.60 15.53
CA GLY A 50 5.52 3.99 15.54
C GLY A 50 5.80 4.58 14.16
N VAL A 51 5.49 3.87 13.07
CA VAL A 51 5.62 4.37 11.69
C VAL A 51 4.27 4.33 10.98
N SER A 52 3.84 5.49 10.48
CA SER A 52 2.67 5.62 9.61
C SER A 52 3.07 6.17 8.25
N CYS A 53 2.50 5.61 7.19
CA CYS A 53 2.76 5.98 5.81
C CYS A 53 1.50 6.56 5.16
N TYR A 54 1.62 7.73 4.57
CA TYR A 54 0.57 8.40 3.83
C TYR A 54 0.80 8.18 2.35
N LEU A 55 -0.22 7.69 1.67
CA LEU A 55 -0.18 7.31 0.26
C LEU A 55 -1.17 8.18 -0.52
N SER A 56 -0.69 8.96 -1.48
CA SER A 56 -1.57 9.67 -2.41
C SER A 56 -1.63 8.94 -3.74
N HIS A 57 -2.82 8.80 -4.29
CA HIS A 57 -3.05 8.19 -5.59
C HIS A 57 -4.27 8.79 -6.28
N ALA A 58 -4.24 8.80 -7.61
CA ALA A 58 -5.37 9.24 -8.40
C ALA A 58 -6.41 8.12 -8.52
N LYS A 59 -7.68 8.51 -8.48
CA LYS A 59 -8.82 7.62 -8.70
C LYS A 59 -9.73 8.22 -9.76
N THR A 60 -9.83 7.56 -10.92
CA THR A 60 -10.74 7.97 -11.99
C THR A 60 -12.16 7.51 -11.68
N GLY A 61 -13.11 8.44 -11.73
CA GLY A 61 -14.52 8.16 -11.54
C GLY A 61 -15.20 7.62 -12.81
N GLY A 62 -16.45 7.16 -12.65
CA GLY A 62 -17.28 6.69 -13.74
C GLY A 62 -17.02 5.25 -14.18
N TYR A 63 -17.71 4.82 -15.25
CA TYR A 63 -17.63 3.45 -15.75
C TYR A 63 -16.25 3.10 -16.31
N ALA A 64 -15.60 4.04 -17.00
CA ALA A 64 -14.25 3.84 -17.53
C ALA A 64 -13.23 3.60 -16.43
N GLY A 65 -13.31 4.35 -15.32
CA GLY A 65 -12.46 4.15 -14.14
C GLY A 65 -12.73 2.80 -13.45
N ALA A 66 -14.00 2.41 -13.29
CA ALA A 66 -14.39 1.14 -12.69
C ALA A 66 -13.90 -0.08 -13.50
N LEU A 67 -13.87 0.02 -14.82
CA LEU A 67 -13.39 -1.03 -15.72
C LEU A 67 -11.88 -0.97 -15.98
N GLY A 68 -11.16 0.03 -15.44
CA GLY A 68 -9.73 0.22 -15.70
C GLY A 68 -9.39 0.65 -17.13
N LEU A 69 -10.39 1.17 -17.88
CA LEU A 69 -10.24 1.63 -19.26
C LEU A 69 -9.87 3.12 -19.37
N ALA A 70 -9.85 3.83 -18.24
CA ALA A 70 -9.44 5.23 -18.16
C ALA A 70 -7.92 5.36 -18.24
N GLU A 71 -7.46 6.62 -18.34
CA GLU A 71 -6.05 6.99 -18.29
C GLU A 71 -5.30 6.29 -17.15
N ASP A 72 -4.02 6.02 -17.35
CA ASP A 72 -3.17 5.32 -16.40
C ASP A 72 -3.05 6.10 -15.07
N THR A 73 -3.80 5.66 -14.06
CA THR A 73 -3.78 6.21 -12.70
C THR A 73 -2.69 5.59 -11.83
N SER A 74 -1.59 5.14 -12.43
CA SER A 74 -0.51 4.44 -11.73
C SER A 74 0.39 5.36 -10.90
N ASP A 75 0.18 6.68 -10.97
CA ASP A 75 0.92 7.63 -10.14
C ASP A 75 0.53 7.50 -8.68
N ALA A 76 1.52 7.22 -7.86
CA ALA A 76 1.38 7.17 -6.41
C ALA A 76 2.62 7.79 -5.75
N ALA A 77 2.41 8.47 -4.64
CA ALA A 77 3.49 8.99 -3.81
C ALA A 77 3.29 8.55 -2.37
N VAL A 78 4.39 8.27 -1.68
CA VAL A 78 4.39 7.86 -0.28
C VAL A 78 5.22 8.83 0.56
N ALA A 79 4.71 9.14 1.76
CA ALA A 79 5.42 9.86 2.79
C ALA A 79 5.23 9.14 4.12
N CYS A 80 6.28 8.58 4.67
CA CYS A 80 6.24 7.92 5.97
C CYS A 80 6.84 8.83 7.05
N ARG A 81 6.34 8.68 8.26
CA ARG A 81 6.86 9.44 9.40
C ARG A 81 6.80 8.61 10.67
N GLN A 82 7.66 8.95 11.60
CA GLN A 82 7.56 8.47 12.96
C GLN A 82 6.40 9.18 13.67
N VAL A 83 5.47 8.40 14.20
CA VAL A 83 4.29 8.89 14.95
C VAL A 83 4.31 8.46 16.41
N GLY A 84 5.30 7.69 16.82
CA GLY A 84 5.52 7.22 18.18
C GLY A 84 6.87 6.52 18.31
N PRO A 85 7.19 5.95 19.47
CA PRO A 85 8.40 5.16 19.63
C PRO A 85 8.45 4.01 18.64
N ILE A 86 9.60 3.85 17.96
CA ILE A 86 9.77 2.74 16.99
C ILE A 86 10.08 1.46 17.77
N SER A 87 9.31 0.42 17.48
CA SER A 87 9.47 -0.91 18.04
C SER A 87 9.20 -1.96 16.98
N PHE A 88 10.08 -2.95 16.86
CA PHE A 88 9.91 -4.07 15.94
C PHE A 88 9.09 -5.17 16.60
N LYS A 89 8.06 -5.67 15.92
CA LYS A 89 7.19 -6.76 16.41
C LYS A 89 7.85 -8.15 16.33
N GLY A 90 9.07 -8.21 15.87
CA GLY A 90 9.85 -9.42 15.71
C GLY A 90 11.07 -9.16 14.86
N LYS A 91 11.60 -10.22 14.25
CA LYS A 91 12.65 -10.10 13.25
C LYS A 91 12.03 -9.61 11.95
N ILE A 92 12.50 -8.47 11.46
CA ILE A 92 12.08 -7.93 10.16
C ILE A 92 13.08 -8.34 9.07
N ASP A 93 12.57 -8.57 7.88
CA ASP A 93 13.39 -8.84 6.71
C ASP A 93 14.04 -7.57 6.17
N LYS A 94 15.20 -7.74 5.53
CA LYS A 94 15.92 -6.62 4.90
C LYS A 94 15.08 -5.90 3.84
N GLN A 95 14.16 -6.61 3.21
CA GLN A 95 13.21 -6.08 2.24
C GLN A 95 11.91 -6.89 2.30
N ASP A 96 10.78 -6.21 2.46
CA ASP A 96 9.47 -6.84 2.51
C ASP A 96 8.36 -5.92 2.00
N GLU A 97 7.31 -6.51 1.39
CA GLU A 97 6.11 -5.79 1.00
C GLU A 97 5.21 -5.58 2.22
N VAL A 98 5.06 -4.33 2.63
CA VAL A 98 4.30 -3.96 3.84
C VAL A 98 2.90 -3.44 3.55
N PHE A 99 2.61 -3.14 2.28
CA PHE A 99 1.30 -2.69 1.85
C PHE A 99 1.04 -3.02 0.38
N ASN A 100 -0.18 -3.41 0.08
CA ASN A 100 -0.64 -3.70 -1.27
C ASN A 100 -2.12 -3.31 -1.38
N ALA A 101 -2.44 -2.42 -2.30
CA ALA A 101 -3.79 -2.01 -2.59
C ALA A 101 -4.09 -2.14 -4.08
N ARG A 102 -5.27 -2.65 -4.39
CA ARG A 102 -5.76 -2.71 -5.76
C ARG A 102 -6.24 -1.33 -6.18
N SER A 103 -5.61 -0.73 -7.18
CA SER A 103 -5.94 0.60 -7.67
C SER A 103 -6.96 0.61 -8.83
N SER A 104 -7.19 -0.53 -9.49
CA SER A 104 -8.21 -0.69 -10.52
C SER A 104 -8.82 -2.09 -10.52
N PHE A 105 -9.99 -2.24 -11.18
CA PHE A 105 -10.66 -3.52 -11.31
C PHE A 105 -9.82 -4.56 -12.09
N LEU A 106 -9.01 -4.10 -13.04
CA LEU A 106 -8.20 -4.94 -13.93
C LEU A 106 -6.70 -4.85 -13.59
N PHE A 107 -6.26 -5.50 -12.49
CA PHE A 107 -4.86 -5.89 -12.27
C PHE A 107 -3.83 -4.80 -11.92
N LYS A 108 -4.23 -3.55 -11.64
CA LYS A 108 -3.28 -2.56 -11.13
C LYS A 108 -3.22 -2.60 -9.61
N HIS A 109 -2.02 -2.79 -9.09
CA HIS A 109 -1.74 -2.73 -7.65
C HIS A 109 -0.77 -1.60 -7.36
N VAL A 110 -1.04 -0.89 -6.28
CA VAL A 110 -0.08 0.00 -5.64
C VAL A 110 0.57 -0.79 -4.51
N ARG A 111 1.89 -0.89 -4.55
CA ARG A 111 2.67 -1.66 -3.58
C ARG A 111 3.63 -0.74 -2.84
N VAL A 112 3.81 -1.00 -1.57
CA VAL A 112 4.85 -0.36 -0.76
C VAL A 112 5.77 -1.43 -0.20
N VAL A 113 7.05 -1.29 -0.50
CA VAL A 113 8.11 -2.18 -0.04
C VAL A 113 8.95 -1.42 0.98
N ARG A 114 9.09 -1.99 2.18
CA ARG A 114 10.03 -1.52 3.19
C ARG A 114 11.40 -2.16 2.97
N MET A 115 12.44 -1.36 3.01
CA MET A 115 13.84 -1.78 2.99
C MET A 115 14.54 -1.28 4.25
N VAL A 116 15.55 -2.00 4.73
CA VAL A 116 16.32 -1.62 5.92
C VAL A 116 17.71 -1.18 5.50
N ASP A 117 18.03 0.10 5.68
CA ASP A 117 19.40 0.61 5.59
C ASP A 117 20.08 0.48 6.97
N VAL A 118 20.67 -0.67 7.20
CA VAL A 118 21.33 -0.98 8.49
C VAL A 118 22.44 0.00 8.81
N LYS A 119 23.20 0.43 7.79
CA LYS A 119 24.34 1.36 7.97
C LYS A 119 23.90 2.70 8.53
N ARG A 120 22.69 3.17 8.14
CA ARG A 120 22.16 4.47 8.55
C ARG A 120 21.04 4.36 9.58
N ASN A 121 20.75 3.15 10.04
CA ASN A 121 19.65 2.87 10.98
C ASN A 121 18.32 3.51 10.50
N THR A 122 17.98 3.30 9.25
CA THR A 122 16.87 3.97 8.57
C THR A 122 15.98 2.95 7.87
N LEU A 123 14.67 3.12 7.98
CA LEU A 123 13.68 2.39 7.20
C LEU A 123 13.36 3.19 5.94
N VAL A 124 13.42 2.52 4.79
CA VAL A 124 13.16 3.12 3.48
C VAL A 124 11.91 2.48 2.91
N TYR A 125 10.93 3.29 2.48
CA TYR A 125 9.69 2.82 1.90
C TYR A 125 9.60 3.27 0.44
N LEU A 126 9.51 2.29 -0.46
CA LEU A 126 9.36 2.49 -1.89
C LEU A 126 7.93 2.18 -2.29
N VAL A 127 7.22 3.15 -2.88
CA VAL A 127 5.95 2.90 -3.55
C VAL A 127 6.15 2.76 -5.05
N TYR A 128 5.47 1.81 -5.63
CA TYR A 128 5.38 1.64 -7.09
C TYR A 128 4.05 1.02 -7.48
N SER A 129 3.67 1.19 -8.75
CA SER A 129 2.46 0.59 -9.30
C SER A 129 2.80 -0.45 -10.34
N ASP A 130 2.11 -1.59 -10.31
CA ASP A 130 2.19 -2.57 -11.40
C ASP A 130 1.65 -1.95 -12.69
N LYS A 131 2.32 -2.18 -13.80
CA LYS A 131 1.85 -1.82 -15.14
C LYS A 131 1.44 -3.06 -15.91
N ILE A 132 0.35 -2.94 -16.69
CA ILE A 132 -0.09 -3.98 -17.63
C ILE A 132 0.67 -3.87 -18.95
N ILE A 133 1.21 -2.69 -19.25
CA ILE A 133 1.92 -2.37 -20.50
C ILE A 133 3.42 -2.26 -20.20
N ASP A 134 4.26 -2.65 -21.15
CA ASP A 134 5.72 -2.53 -21.05
C ASP A 134 6.16 -1.10 -20.67
N GLY A 135 7.15 -1.02 -19.83
CA GLY A 135 7.72 0.23 -19.35
C GLY A 135 8.07 0.21 -17.86
N SER A 136 8.82 1.20 -17.44
CA SER A 136 9.21 1.34 -16.03
C SER A 136 8.00 1.75 -15.18
N PRO A 137 7.77 1.11 -14.03
CA PRO A 137 6.75 1.53 -13.07
C PRO A 137 7.05 2.94 -12.55
N LYS A 138 6.01 3.75 -12.41
CA LYS A 138 6.12 5.01 -11.66
C LYS A 138 6.36 4.69 -10.19
N ASN A 139 7.26 5.43 -9.57
CA ASN A 139 7.69 5.13 -8.21
C ASN A 139 8.07 6.40 -7.44
N ASN A 140 8.06 6.28 -6.14
CA ASN A 140 8.49 7.32 -5.20
C ASN A 140 9.07 6.66 -3.93
N VAL A 141 9.94 7.35 -3.23
CA VAL A 141 10.61 6.84 -2.04
C VAL A 141 10.58 7.83 -0.89
N THR A 142 10.46 7.32 0.32
CA THR A 142 10.58 8.07 1.58
C THR A 142 11.39 7.27 2.59
N ALA A 143 11.86 7.92 3.65
CA ALA A 143 12.64 7.29 4.70
C ALA A 143 12.26 7.81 6.09
N VAL A 144 12.38 6.93 7.07
CA VAL A 144 12.12 7.19 8.50
C VAL A 144 13.30 6.74 9.35
#